data_29e2054637523594e4ae22546198638e
#
_entry.id   29e2054637523594e4ae22546198638e
#
_cell.length_a   1.000
_cell.length_b   1.000
_cell.length_c   1.000
_cell.angle_alpha   90.00
_cell.angle_beta   90.00
_cell.angle_gamma   90.00
#
_symmetry.space_group_name_H-M   'P 1'
#
loop_
_entity.id
_entity.type
_entity.pdbx_description
1 polymer ?
#
loop_
_entity_poly.entity_id
_entity_poly.type
_entity_poly.pdbx_seq_one_letter_code
_entity_poly.pdbx_strand_id
1 'polypeptide(L)'
;MITIAIFRKMASDHVAGLTADKDFFVEELPLQKDGKPAQGAWLVTRSGSVLNTPKGLNQHSTIDFYVAYNNKAKADAIHQQIMAWIRENQVICSLSGIVGGSSYSFSNIRLNPATTPQNMGATENGNIVKLASANIAYDINQ
;
A
#
# COMPACT_ATOMS: atom_id res chain seq x y z
N MET A 1 -6.87 -4.98 -7.08
CA MET A 1 -6.18 -6.24 -7.45
C MET A 1 -4.69 -6.17 -7.16
N ILE A 2 -3.96 -5.29 -7.83
CA ILE A 2 -2.52 -5.13 -7.53
C ILE A 2 -2.28 -4.72 -6.08
N THR A 3 -3.19 -3.93 -5.51
CA THR A 3 -3.11 -3.48 -4.12
C THR A 3 -3.05 -4.66 -3.15
N ILE A 4 -3.88 -5.69 -3.38
CA ILE A 4 -3.89 -6.90 -2.55
C ILE A 4 -2.58 -7.67 -2.69
N ALA A 5 -2.04 -7.76 -3.91
CA ALA A 5 -0.77 -8.44 -4.14
C ALA A 5 0.39 -7.72 -3.44
N ILE A 6 0.43 -6.39 -3.50
CA ILE A 6 1.41 -5.58 -2.79
C ILE A 6 1.27 -5.73 -1.28
N PHE A 7 0.03 -5.70 -0.77
CA PHE A 7 -0.25 -5.92 0.65
C PHE A 7 0.32 -7.26 1.14
N ARG A 8 0.04 -8.33 0.40
CA ARG A 8 0.54 -9.67 0.75
C ARG A 8 2.05 -9.74 0.73
N LYS A 9 2.68 -9.11 -0.27
CA LYS A 9 4.13 -9.09 -0.33
C LYS A 9 4.73 -8.32 0.84
N MET A 10 4.21 -7.15 1.18
CA MET A 10 4.66 -6.39 2.33
C MET A 10 4.50 -7.18 3.63
N ALA A 11 3.36 -7.81 3.82
CA ALA A 11 3.09 -8.62 4.99
C ALA A 11 4.03 -9.84 5.07
N SER A 12 4.29 -10.47 3.93
CA SER A 12 5.25 -11.59 3.84
C SER A 12 6.68 -11.16 4.16
N ASP A 13 7.06 -9.96 3.74
CA ASP A 13 8.39 -9.41 4.02
C ASP A 13 8.55 -8.89 5.46
N HIS A 14 7.50 -9.00 6.28
CA HIS A 14 7.46 -8.53 7.66
C HIS A 14 7.83 -7.05 7.81
N VAL A 15 7.35 -6.23 6.87
CA VAL A 15 7.62 -4.79 6.87
C VAL A 15 7.03 -4.14 8.11
N ALA A 16 7.83 -3.32 8.77
CA ALA A 16 7.41 -2.48 9.87
C ALA A 16 6.89 -3.26 11.10
N GLY A 17 7.08 -4.56 11.15
CA GLY A 17 6.51 -5.38 12.21
C GLY A 17 4.98 -5.42 12.20
N LEU A 18 4.36 -5.03 11.09
CA LEU A 18 2.90 -5.03 10.95
C LEU A 18 2.38 -6.44 10.68
N THR A 19 1.24 -6.75 11.28
CA THR A 19 0.54 -8.00 11.07
C THR A 19 -0.67 -7.76 10.18
N ALA A 20 -0.77 -8.52 9.07
CA ALA A 20 -1.91 -8.44 8.18
C ALA A 20 -3.23 -8.62 8.93
N ASP A 21 -4.20 -7.77 8.61
CA ASP A 21 -5.56 -7.78 9.19
C ASP A 21 -5.62 -7.49 10.71
N LYS A 22 -4.51 -7.14 11.33
CA LYS A 22 -4.46 -6.72 12.72
C LYS A 22 -4.11 -5.25 12.86
N ASP A 23 -3.05 -4.82 12.22
CA ASP A 23 -2.58 -3.44 12.20
C ASP A 23 -2.09 -3.01 10.81
N PHE A 24 -2.33 -3.85 9.80
CA PHE A 24 -2.05 -3.56 8.40
C PHE A 24 -3.22 -4.02 7.53
N PHE A 25 -3.80 -3.09 6.76
CA PHE A 25 -5.07 -3.30 6.06
C PHE A 25 -5.01 -2.82 4.61
N VAL A 26 -6.02 -3.26 3.83
CA VAL A 26 -6.23 -2.80 2.45
C VAL A 26 -7.51 -1.97 2.42
N GLU A 27 -7.47 -0.85 1.70
CA GLU A 27 -8.57 0.08 1.42
C GLU A 27 -8.92 0.99 2.60
N GLU A 28 -9.10 0.47 3.82
CA GLU A 28 -9.52 1.28 4.96
C GLU A 28 -9.12 0.64 6.28
N LEU A 29 -9.06 1.47 7.32
CA LEU A 29 -8.93 0.99 8.69
C LEU A 29 -10.31 0.54 9.19
N PRO A 30 -10.41 -0.66 9.79
CA PRO A 30 -11.67 -1.10 10.38
C PRO A 30 -12.04 -0.28 11.60
N LEU A 31 -13.33 -0.20 11.91
CA LEU A 31 -13.81 0.40 13.14
C LEU A 31 -13.69 -0.59 14.29
N GLN A 32 -13.31 -0.09 15.45
CA GLN A 32 -13.30 -0.84 16.70
C GLN A 32 -14.72 -0.90 17.30
N LYS A 33 -14.89 -1.68 18.36
CA LYS A 33 -16.18 -1.81 19.06
C LYS A 33 -16.71 -0.48 19.59
N ASP A 34 -15.83 0.47 19.90
CA ASP A 34 -16.17 1.81 20.37
C ASP A 34 -16.52 2.78 19.25
N GLY A 35 -16.52 2.32 17.99
CA GLY A 35 -16.79 3.14 16.82
C GLY A 35 -15.61 3.96 16.31
N LYS A 36 -14.46 3.88 16.97
CA LYS A 36 -13.24 4.59 16.52
C LYS A 36 -12.45 3.74 15.54
N PRO A 37 -11.76 4.38 14.57
CA PRO A 37 -10.88 3.64 13.66
C PRO A 37 -9.77 2.91 14.43
N ALA A 38 -9.41 1.72 13.98
CA ALA A 38 -8.22 1.03 14.48
C ALA A 38 -6.97 1.86 14.17
N GLN A 39 -5.93 1.65 14.96
CA GLN A 39 -4.61 2.21 14.65
C GLN A 39 -3.84 1.24 13.78
N GLY A 40 -3.11 1.76 12.81
CA GLY A 40 -2.35 0.90 11.92
C GLY A 40 -1.99 1.59 10.62
N ALA A 41 -1.63 0.79 9.63
CA ALA A 41 -1.34 1.23 8.28
C ALA A 41 -2.32 0.61 7.30
N TRP A 42 -2.58 1.30 6.21
CA TRP A 42 -3.39 0.75 5.12
C TRP A 42 -2.94 1.30 3.79
N LEU A 43 -3.24 0.57 2.73
CA LEU A 43 -2.90 0.99 1.37
C LEU A 43 -4.13 1.03 0.48
N VAL A 44 -4.15 2.02 -0.39
CA VAL A 44 -5.26 2.30 -1.29
C VAL A 44 -4.70 2.55 -2.68
N THR A 45 -5.33 1.99 -3.71
CA THR A 45 -4.97 2.31 -5.10
C THR A 45 -5.84 3.45 -5.59
N ARG A 46 -5.20 4.53 -6.03
CA ARG A 46 -5.90 5.59 -6.75
C ARG A 46 -6.10 5.17 -8.20
N SER A 47 -7.12 5.74 -8.85
CA SER A 47 -7.37 5.51 -10.26
C SER A 47 -6.16 5.92 -11.10
N GLY A 48 -5.87 5.15 -12.12
CA GLY A 48 -4.73 5.35 -13.00
C GLY A 48 -5.10 5.22 -14.46
N SER A 49 -4.09 5.13 -15.32
CA SER A 49 -4.24 4.99 -16.76
C SER A 49 -3.86 3.60 -17.21
N VAL A 50 -4.45 3.19 -18.33
CA VAL A 50 -4.15 1.92 -19.01
C VAL A 50 -3.60 2.24 -20.38
N LEU A 51 -2.44 1.67 -20.70
CA LEU A 51 -1.86 1.77 -22.03
C LEU A 51 -1.94 0.40 -22.72
N ASN A 52 -2.60 0.35 -23.87
CA ASN A 52 -2.61 -0.83 -24.70
C ASN A 52 -1.29 -0.94 -25.45
N THR A 53 -0.61 -2.05 -25.29
CA THR A 53 0.62 -2.34 -26.02
C THR A 53 0.45 -3.61 -26.84
N PRO A 54 1.29 -3.85 -27.88
CA PRO A 54 1.22 -5.10 -28.64
C PRO A 54 1.42 -6.36 -27.80
N LYS A 55 1.97 -6.22 -26.59
CA LYS A 55 2.27 -7.34 -25.69
C LYS A 55 1.23 -7.48 -24.56
N GLY A 56 0.17 -6.69 -24.55
CA GLY A 56 -0.86 -6.74 -23.50
C GLY A 56 -1.19 -5.39 -22.91
N LEU A 57 -1.66 -5.39 -21.66
CA LEU A 57 -2.07 -4.19 -20.95
C LEU A 57 -1.01 -3.74 -19.96
N ASN A 58 -0.47 -2.55 -20.18
CA ASN A 58 0.42 -1.89 -19.22
C ASN A 58 -0.41 -0.85 -18.45
N GLN A 59 -0.47 -1.01 -17.13
CA GLN A 59 -1.23 -0.14 -16.25
C GLN A 59 -0.33 0.75 -15.41
N HIS A 60 -0.76 1.99 -15.24
CA HIS A 60 -0.13 2.98 -14.38
C HIS A 60 -1.15 3.47 -13.37
N SER A 61 -0.80 3.44 -12.10
CA SER A 61 -1.64 3.98 -11.03
C SER A 61 -0.76 4.48 -9.89
N THR A 62 -1.39 5.01 -8.85
CA THR A 62 -0.70 5.42 -7.65
C THR A 62 -1.24 4.64 -6.47
N ILE A 63 -0.35 4.11 -5.65
CA ILE A 63 -0.71 3.48 -4.39
C ILE A 63 -0.37 4.44 -3.26
N ASP A 64 -1.35 4.74 -2.42
CA ASP A 64 -1.17 5.53 -1.22
C ASP A 64 -1.03 4.61 -0.02
N PHE A 65 -0.01 4.85 0.78
CA PHE A 65 0.25 4.15 2.02
C PHE A 65 0.02 5.12 3.17
N TYR A 66 -1.01 4.87 3.97
CA TYR A 66 -1.37 5.69 5.11
C TYR A 66 -0.95 5.02 6.40
N VAL A 67 -0.57 5.83 7.37
CA VAL A 67 -0.23 5.37 8.72
C VAL A 67 -0.99 6.25 9.70
N ALA A 68 -1.66 5.64 10.67
CA ALA A 68 -2.40 6.37 11.71
C ALA A 68 -2.15 5.75 13.08
N TYR A 69 -1.50 6.49 13.96
CA TYR A 69 -1.25 6.10 15.35
C TYR A 69 -1.40 7.29 16.28
N ASN A 70 -1.76 7.05 17.53
CA ASN A 70 -1.81 8.08 18.55
C ASN A 70 -0.42 8.43 19.11
N ASN A 71 0.60 7.68 18.77
CA ASN A 71 1.99 7.90 19.21
C ASN A 71 2.81 8.37 17.99
N LYS A 72 3.36 9.58 18.08
CA LYS A 72 4.14 10.17 16.99
C LYS A 72 5.37 9.33 16.64
N ALA A 73 6.09 8.85 17.63
CA ALA A 73 7.31 8.06 17.40
C ALA A 73 6.99 6.78 16.66
N LYS A 74 5.88 6.11 16.99
CA LYS A 74 5.42 4.91 16.30
C LYS A 74 4.97 5.21 14.88
N ALA A 75 4.20 6.26 14.68
CA ALA A 75 3.77 6.70 13.34
C ALA A 75 4.98 7.00 12.46
N ASP A 76 5.96 7.74 12.95
CA ASP A 76 7.19 8.04 12.22
C ASP A 76 7.97 6.77 11.87
N ALA A 77 8.13 5.86 12.82
CA ALA A 77 8.89 4.63 12.61
C ALA A 77 8.24 3.74 11.54
N ILE A 78 6.93 3.52 11.62
CA ILE A 78 6.19 2.71 10.65
C ILE A 78 6.23 3.37 9.25
N HIS A 79 6.03 4.68 9.20
CA HIS A 79 6.07 5.43 7.94
C HIS A 79 7.44 5.32 7.26
N GLN A 80 8.53 5.49 8.02
CA GLN A 80 9.88 5.36 7.49
C GLN A 80 10.18 3.95 6.99
N GLN A 81 9.67 2.92 7.65
CA GLN A 81 9.86 1.54 7.22
C GLN A 81 9.10 1.26 5.93
N ILE A 82 7.89 1.80 5.78
CA ILE A 82 7.13 1.69 4.53
C ILE A 82 7.88 2.38 3.39
N MET A 83 8.42 3.58 3.63
CA MET A 83 9.22 4.28 2.63
C MET A 83 10.48 3.50 2.23
N ALA A 84 11.15 2.89 3.20
CA ALA A 84 12.32 2.05 2.94
C ALA A 84 11.94 0.83 2.09
N TRP A 85 10.82 0.17 2.40
CA TRP A 85 10.33 -0.96 1.62
C TRP A 85 10.06 -0.57 0.16
N ILE A 86 9.40 0.57 -0.07
CA ILE A 86 9.15 1.07 -1.43
C ILE A 86 10.48 1.27 -2.19
N ARG A 87 11.47 1.87 -1.54
CA ARG A 87 12.78 2.09 -2.18
C ARG A 87 13.51 0.78 -2.49
N GLU A 88 13.40 -0.20 -1.61
CA GLU A 88 14.05 -1.51 -1.80
C GLU A 88 13.37 -2.36 -2.86
N ASN A 89 12.09 -2.10 -3.14
CA ASN A 89 11.28 -2.87 -4.08
C ASN A 89 10.88 -2.06 -5.31
N GLN A 90 11.76 -1.20 -5.80
CA GLN A 90 11.49 -0.40 -7.00
C GLN A 90 11.24 -1.27 -8.24
N VAL A 91 11.79 -2.47 -8.28
CA VAL A 91 11.54 -3.43 -9.34
C VAL A 91 11.12 -4.75 -8.71
N ILE A 92 9.92 -5.22 -9.09
CA ILE A 92 9.40 -6.52 -8.67
C ILE A 92 9.11 -7.31 -9.95
N CYS A 93 9.69 -8.49 -10.08
CA CYS A 93 9.55 -9.29 -11.30
C CYS A 93 8.12 -9.75 -11.53
N SER A 94 7.47 -10.25 -10.49
CA SER A 94 6.09 -10.74 -10.60
C SER A 94 5.42 -10.82 -9.23
N LEU A 95 4.11 -10.66 -9.24
CA LEU A 95 3.24 -10.91 -8.09
C LEU A 95 1.99 -11.62 -8.57
N SER A 96 1.45 -12.46 -7.70
CA SER A 96 0.19 -13.15 -7.95
C SER A 96 -0.83 -12.80 -6.87
N GLY A 97 -2.10 -12.80 -7.24
CA GLY A 97 -3.18 -12.54 -6.30
C GLY A 97 -4.46 -13.25 -6.69
N ILE A 98 -5.33 -13.46 -5.71
CA ILE A 98 -6.66 -14.02 -5.92
C ILE A 98 -7.67 -13.00 -5.39
N VAL A 99 -8.63 -12.62 -6.24
CA VAL A 99 -9.70 -11.69 -5.89
C VAL A 99 -11.01 -12.26 -6.40
N GLY A 100 -11.99 -12.41 -5.52
CA GLY A 100 -13.31 -12.90 -5.91
C GLY A 100 -13.29 -14.29 -6.56
N GLY A 101 -12.36 -15.15 -6.16
CA GLY A 101 -12.21 -16.48 -6.75
C GLY A 101 -11.42 -16.53 -8.04
N SER A 102 -11.02 -15.39 -8.60
CA SER A 102 -10.22 -15.31 -9.82
C SER A 102 -8.76 -15.06 -9.49
N SER A 103 -7.86 -15.75 -10.17
CA SER A 103 -6.41 -15.56 -10.04
C SER A 103 -5.94 -14.48 -10.99
N TYR A 104 -5.07 -13.60 -10.50
CA TYR A 104 -4.41 -12.57 -11.29
C TYR A 104 -2.91 -12.71 -11.17
N SER A 105 -2.21 -12.45 -12.27
CA SER A 105 -0.76 -12.43 -12.31
C SER A 105 -0.30 -11.08 -12.85
N PHE A 106 0.66 -10.47 -12.18
CA PHE A 106 1.23 -9.19 -12.56
C PHE A 106 2.73 -9.37 -12.81
N SER A 107 3.24 -8.72 -13.82
CA SER A 107 4.66 -8.77 -14.15
C SER A 107 5.23 -7.37 -14.41
N ASN A 108 6.56 -7.28 -14.44
CA ASN A 108 7.29 -6.03 -14.71
C ASN A 108 6.83 -4.88 -13.82
N ILE A 109 6.63 -5.16 -12.55
CA ILE A 109 6.13 -4.17 -11.58
C ILE A 109 7.26 -3.22 -11.21
N ARG A 110 6.99 -1.93 -11.35
CA ARG A 110 7.92 -0.85 -10.98
C ARG A 110 7.24 0.09 -10.01
N LEU A 111 7.86 0.28 -8.84
CA LEU A 111 7.40 1.19 -7.81
C LEU A 111 8.37 2.36 -7.72
N ASN A 112 7.86 3.58 -7.90
CA ASN A 112 8.66 4.79 -7.72
C ASN A 112 7.98 5.68 -6.69
N PRO A 113 8.72 6.22 -5.70
CA PRO A 113 8.13 7.20 -4.78
C PRO A 113 7.49 8.34 -5.56
N ALA A 114 6.21 8.62 -5.28
CA ALA A 114 5.44 9.60 -6.04
C ALA A 114 5.52 10.99 -5.43
N THR A 115 5.63 11.07 -4.11
CA THR A 115 5.64 12.34 -3.38
C THR A 115 6.65 12.29 -2.24
N THR A 116 7.04 13.48 -1.77
CA THR A 116 7.74 13.59 -0.50
C THR A 116 6.81 13.10 0.61
N PRO A 117 7.32 12.34 1.60
CA PRO A 117 6.51 11.91 2.72
C PRO A 117 5.80 13.10 3.38
N GLN A 118 4.53 12.94 3.67
CA GLN A 118 3.70 14.02 4.21
C GLN A 118 3.17 13.67 5.58
N ASN A 119 3.19 14.68 6.46
CA ASN A 119 2.45 14.63 7.71
C ASN A 119 1.07 15.25 7.44
N MET A 120 0.03 14.43 7.52
CA MET A 120 -1.35 14.84 7.25
C MET A 120 -2.02 15.48 8.47
N GLY A 121 -1.28 15.65 9.57
CA GLY A 121 -1.81 16.21 10.82
C GLY A 121 -2.45 15.13 11.71
N ALA A 122 -3.27 15.59 12.66
CA ALA A 122 -3.96 14.70 13.58
C ALA A 122 -5.44 14.61 13.24
N THR A 123 -6.04 13.43 13.44
CA THR A 123 -7.48 13.24 13.33
C THR A 123 -8.19 13.74 14.59
N GLU A 124 -9.53 13.81 14.56
CA GLU A 124 -10.33 14.16 15.73
C GLU A 124 -10.08 13.22 16.92
N ASN A 125 -9.68 11.99 16.65
CA ASN A 125 -9.35 10.99 17.67
C ASN A 125 -7.91 11.10 18.20
N GLY A 126 -7.18 12.12 17.79
CA GLY A 126 -5.80 12.33 18.22
C GLY A 126 -4.76 11.46 17.53
N ASN A 127 -5.14 10.71 16.49
CA ASN A 127 -4.19 9.92 15.72
C ASN A 127 -3.41 10.82 14.75
N ILE A 128 -2.10 10.63 14.71
CA ILE A 128 -1.24 11.27 13.74
C ILE A 128 -1.28 10.46 12.46
N VAL A 129 -1.62 11.11 11.35
CA VAL A 129 -1.73 10.47 10.03
C VAL A 129 -0.57 10.91 9.16
N LYS A 130 0.10 9.94 8.55
CA LYS A 130 1.18 10.17 7.60
C LYS A 130 0.88 9.46 6.30
N LEU A 131 1.33 10.05 5.21
CA LEU A 131 1.11 9.55 3.85
C LEU A 131 2.45 9.32 3.15
N ALA A 132 2.55 8.17 2.49
CA ALA A 132 3.58 7.90 1.51
C ALA A 132 2.89 7.39 0.25
N SER A 133 3.32 7.85 -0.92
CA SER A 133 2.72 7.42 -2.18
C SER A 133 3.78 6.88 -3.12
N ALA A 134 3.40 5.90 -3.93
CA ALA A 134 4.24 5.36 -4.97
C ALA A 134 3.48 5.29 -6.28
N ASN A 135 4.11 5.73 -7.37
CA ASN A 135 3.63 5.46 -8.70
C ASN A 135 3.98 4.03 -9.05
N ILE A 136 3.00 3.28 -9.53
CA ILE A 136 3.18 1.90 -9.92
C ILE A 136 2.87 1.71 -11.38
N ALA A 137 3.76 1.01 -12.09
CA ALA A 137 3.53 0.55 -13.46
C ALA A 137 3.66 -0.96 -13.46
N TYR A 138 2.76 -1.64 -14.16
CA TYR A 138 2.75 -3.09 -14.18
C TYR A 138 2.00 -3.64 -15.38
N ASP A 139 2.30 -4.88 -15.75
CA ASP A 139 1.60 -5.63 -16.78
C ASP A 139 0.69 -6.66 -16.12
N ILE A 140 -0.53 -6.79 -16.65
CA ILE A 140 -1.44 -7.85 -16.24
C ILE A 140 -1.26 -9.01 -17.21
N ASN A 141 -0.93 -10.17 -16.67
CA ASN A 141 -0.89 -11.41 -17.43
C ASN A 141 -2.28 -12.06 -17.41
N GLN A 142 -2.79 -12.33 -18.56
CA GLN A 142 -4.08 -13.01 -18.72
C GLN A 142 -3.88 -14.48 -19.02
#